data_0dc7a9be7d932b798ad7c5aa262ceab7
#
_entry.id   0dc7a9be7d932b798ad7c5aa262ceab7
#
_cell.length_a   1.000
_cell.length_b   1.000
_cell.length_c   1.000
_cell.angle_alpha   90.00
_cell.angle_beta   90.00
_cell.angle_gamma   90.00
#
_symmetry.space_group_name_H-M   'P 1'
#
loop_
_entity.id
_entity.type
_entity.pdbx_description
1 polymer ?
#
loop_
_entity_poly.entity_id
_entity_poly.type
_entity_poly.pdbx_seq_one_letter_code
_entity_poly.pdbx_strand_id
1 'polypeptide(L)'
;VVEFTSAVELIKDDKGQVAGAVLLNMETDDYLIARAKTVIIATGGAGRLHYQNFPTSNHYGATADGLILGYRAGAPLLYQDTIQYHPTGVAYPSQIFGALVTEKVRSLGAMLVNKDGEAYAHPLETRDVSASAIIRECANGKGVDTPLGSGVWLDTPMIEILGGEGTIEKRIPAMLRMYLNYGIDMRKVPILVYPTLHYQNGG
;
A
#
# COMPACT_ATOMS: atom_id res chain seq x y z
N VAL A 1 0.24 22.70 14.42
CA VAL A 1 1.07 21.71 13.69
C VAL A 1 2.49 22.21 13.74
N VAL A 2 3.43 21.34 14.08
CA VAL A 2 4.87 21.62 14.01
C VAL A 2 5.41 20.76 12.87
N GLU A 3 5.82 21.40 11.80
CA GLU A 3 6.31 20.74 10.59
C GLU A 3 7.83 20.47 10.69
N PHE A 4 8.34 19.60 9.83
CA PHE A 4 9.76 19.23 9.77
C PHE A 4 10.36 18.83 11.11
N THR A 5 9.54 18.21 11.99
CA THR A 5 9.94 17.87 13.34
C THR A 5 9.62 16.41 13.62
N SER A 6 10.64 15.64 13.96
CA SER A 6 10.55 14.21 14.28
C SER A 6 10.51 13.99 15.78
N ALA A 7 9.60 13.13 16.26
CA ALA A 7 9.67 12.61 17.62
C ALA A 7 10.74 11.54 17.70
N VAL A 8 11.73 11.71 18.58
CA VAL A 8 12.87 10.80 18.71
C VAL A 8 12.83 9.94 19.96
N GLU A 9 12.12 10.40 21.01
CA GLU A 9 11.96 9.66 22.26
C GLU A 9 10.70 10.10 23.00
N LEU A 10 10.08 9.19 23.79
CA LEU A 10 9.02 9.51 24.75
C LEU A 10 9.60 9.72 26.14
N ILE A 11 9.25 10.83 26.78
CA ILE A 11 9.70 11.15 28.13
C ILE A 11 8.74 10.50 29.13
N LYS A 12 9.30 9.84 30.15
CA LYS A 12 8.56 9.29 31.28
C LYS A 12 8.81 10.10 32.55
N ASP A 13 7.80 10.22 33.39
CA ASP A 13 7.91 10.77 34.73
C ASP A 13 8.49 9.74 35.73
N ASP A 14 8.66 10.16 36.97
CA ASP A 14 9.19 9.32 38.07
C ASP A 14 8.29 8.10 38.38
N LYS A 15 7.07 8.07 37.90
CA LYS A 15 6.10 6.97 38.03
C LYS A 15 6.11 6.05 36.82
N GLY A 16 6.95 6.33 35.80
CA GLY A 16 7.02 5.60 34.55
C GLY A 16 5.91 5.93 33.56
N GLN A 17 5.10 6.97 33.80
CA GLN A 17 4.05 7.41 32.88
C GLN A 17 4.63 8.36 31.84
N VAL A 18 4.11 8.25 30.59
CA VAL A 18 4.54 9.15 29.51
C VAL A 18 4.07 10.58 29.83
N ALA A 19 5.03 11.50 29.86
CA ALA A 19 4.85 12.92 30.22
C ALA A 19 5.22 13.89 29.10
N GLY A 20 5.56 13.37 27.94
CA GLY A 20 5.93 14.17 26.78
C GLY A 20 6.80 13.44 25.77
N ALA A 21 7.45 14.20 24.92
CA ALA A 21 8.36 13.69 23.89
C ALA A 21 9.57 14.62 23.70
N VAL A 22 10.69 14.03 23.31
CA VAL A 22 11.83 14.74 22.71
C VAL A 22 11.60 14.81 21.22
N LEU A 23 11.71 16.00 20.68
CA LEU A 23 11.53 16.28 19.27
C LEU A 23 12.83 16.80 18.67
N LEU A 24 13.11 16.44 17.42
CA LEU A 24 14.23 16.97 16.64
C LEU A 24 13.65 17.81 15.49
N ASN A 25 13.98 19.08 15.44
CA ASN A 25 13.74 19.90 14.26
C ASN A 25 14.75 19.55 13.17
N MET A 26 14.27 19.00 12.05
CA MET A 26 15.14 18.51 10.97
C MET A 26 15.71 19.62 10.06
N GLU A 27 15.28 20.86 10.24
CA GLU A 27 15.81 22.01 9.50
C GLU A 27 16.94 22.71 10.25
N THR A 28 16.86 22.76 11.60
CA THR A 28 17.81 23.49 12.45
C THR A 28 18.69 22.57 13.28
N ASP A 29 18.41 21.26 13.31
CA ASP A 29 19.03 20.26 14.19
C ASP A 29 18.85 20.53 15.69
N ASP A 30 17.88 21.38 16.06
CA ASP A 30 17.59 21.69 17.45
C ASP A 30 16.71 20.62 18.09
N TYR A 31 16.99 20.29 19.36
CA TYR A 31 16.13 19.45 20.18
C TYR A 31 15.10 20.29 20.95
N LEU A 32 13.86 19.86 20.91
CA LEU A 32 12.74 20.48 21.60
C LEU A 32 12.12 19.48 22.58
N ILE A 33 11.66 20.00 23.74
CA ILE A 33 10.94 19.20 24.73
C ILE A 33 9.46 19.55 24.67
N ALA A 34 8.64 18.61 24.24
CA ALA A 34 7.18 18.74 24.29
C ALA A 34 6.65 18.08 25.56
N ARG A 35 6.10 18.87 26.48
CA ARG A 35 5.43 18.36 27.68
C ARG A 35 3.97 18.12 27.40
N ALA A 36 3.46 16.94 27.75
CA ALA A 36 2.08 16.56 27.51
C ALA A 36 1.59 15.58 28.58
N LYS A 37 0.32 15.68 28.95
CA LYS A 37 -0.33 14.71 29.85
C LYS A 37 -0.62 13.37 29.15
N THR A 38 -0.69 13.40 27.84
CA THR A 38 -0.99 12.23 27.00
C THR A 38 -0.30 12.43 25.64
N VAL A 39 0.26 11.37 25.08
CA VAL A 39 0.82 11.34 23.74
C VAL A 39 0.04 10.34 22.90
N ILE A 40 -0.40 10.76 21.71
CA ILE A 40 -1.05 9.90 20.73
C ILE A 40 -0.06 9.60 19.63
N ILE A 41 0.25 8.31 19.43
CA ILE A 41 1.09 7.84 18.34
C ILE A 41 0.19 7.56 17.13
N ALA A 42 0.38 8.30 16.05
CA ALA A 42 -0.40 8.19 14.81
C ALA A 42 0.52 8.26 13.58
N THR A 43 1.62 7.52 13.59
CA THR A 43 2.75 7.62 12.64
C THR A 43 2.60 6.76 11.39
N GLY A 44 1.47 6.09 11.20
CA GLY A 44 1.16 5.34 9.97
C GLY A 44 1.78 3.93 9.87
N GLY A 45 2.47 3.44 10.91
CA GLY A 45 2.95 2.07 10.98
C GLY A 45 4.26 1.80 10.23
N ALA A 46 4.40 0.61 9.65
CA ALA A 46 5.64 0.06 9.09
C ALA A 46 5.53 -0.38 7.64
N GLY A 47 4.53 0.06 6.89
CA GLY A 47 4.28 -0.42 5.52
C GLY A 47 5.41 -0.12 4.53
N ARG A 48 6.40 0.72 4.89
CA ARG A 48 7.59 0.97 4.09
C ARG A 48 8.70 -0.05 4.35
N LEU A 49 8.67 -0.72 5.49
CA LEU A 49 9.57 -1.83 5.81
C LEU A 49 8.99 -3.10 5.23
N HIS A 50 9.23 -3.33 3.94
CA HIS A 50 8.70 -4.51 3.27
C HIS A 50 9.75 -5.61 3.14
N TYR A 51 9.29 -6.82 3.32
CA TYR A 51 10.05 -8.05 3.15
C TYR A 51 9.78 -8.63 1.75
N GLN A 52 10.75 -9.31 1.17
CA GLN A 52 10.63 -9.96 -0.16
C GLN A 52 10.36 -9.00 -1.34
N ASN A 53 10.79 -7.75 -1.24
CA ASN A 53 10.69 -6.75 -2.31
C ASN A 53 9.26 -6.43 -2.81
N PHE A 54 8.24 -6.68 -1.99
CA PHE A 54 6.91 -6.22 -2.34
C PHE A 54 6.88 -4.69 -2.37
N PRO A 55 6.25 -4.08 -3.39
CA PRO A 55 6.02 -2.65 -3.37
C PRO A 55 5.05 -2.26 -2.25
N THR A 56 4.99 -0.98 -1.92
CA THR A 56 4.06 -0.46 -0.93
C THR A 56 3.29 0.74 -1.47
N SER A 57 2.00 0.81 -1.13
CA SER A 57 1.18 2.01 -1.34
C SER A 57 1.30 3.02 -0.19
N ASN A 58 2.07 2.70 0.86
CA ASN A 58 2.23 3.55 2.02
C ASN A 58 3.24 4.69 1.79
N HIS A 59 3.10 5.75 2.58
CA HIS A 59 4.03 6.86 2.60
C HIS A 59 5.46 6.39 2.96
N TYR A 60 6.47 7.09 2.44
CA TYR A 60 7.89 6.80 2.70
C TYR A 60 8.27 6.87 4.19
N GLY A 61 7.58 7.68 4.97
CA GLY A 61 7.77 7.80 6.42
C GLY A 61 7.11 6.69 7.26
N ALA A 62 6.45 5.69 6.66
CA ALA A 62 5.88 4.57 7.40
C ALA A 62 6.95 3.50 7.69
N THR A 63 7.93 3.85 8.53
CA THR A 63 9.15 3.08 8.83
C THR A 63 9.20 2.52 10.26
N ALA A 64 8.05 2.38 10.91
CA ALA A 64 7.89 1.83 12.27
C ALA A 64 8.36 2.73 13.42
N ASP A 65 8.77 3.97 13.17
CA ASP A 65 9.34 4.84 14.22
C ASP A 65 8.40 4.97 15.42
N GLY A 66 7.11 5.19 15.21
CA GLY A 66 6.14 5.26 16.30
C GLY A 66 5.98 3.95 17.08
N LEU A 67 6.08 2.81 16.41
CA LEU A 67 6.05 1.50 17.08
C LEU A 67 7.28 1.34 17.99
N ILE A 68 8.45 1.73 17.51
CA ILE A 68 9.70 1.70 18.29
C ILE A 68 9.63 2.66 19.50
N LEU A 69 9.09 3.86 19.31
CA LEU A 69 8.87 4.82 20.40
C LEU A 69 7.95 4.23 21.48
N GLY A 70 6.84 3.64 21.08
CA GLY A 70 5.92 2.97 21.99
C GLY A 70 6.55 1.80 22.72
N TYR A 71 7.26 0.93 22.00
CA TYR A 71 7.96 -0.22 22.56
C TYR A 71 9.03 0.21 23.60
N ARG A 72 9.88 1.20 23.29
CA ARG A 72 10.86 1.75 24.21
C ARG A 72 10.24 2.40 25.44
N ALA A 73 9.05 2.95 25.30
CA ALA A 73 8.28 3.47 26.42
C ALA A 73 7.65 2.37 27.30
N GLY A 74 7.65 1.12 26.85
CA GLY A 74 7.15 -0.05 27.58
C GLY A 74 5.79 -0.54 27.10
N ALA A 75 5.27 -0.04 25.98
CA ALA A 75 4.02 -0.55 25.41
C ALA A 75 4.24 -1.96 24.81
N PRO A 76 3.33 -2.92 25.04
CA PRO A 76 3.37 -4.20 24.35
C PRO A 76 3.00 -4.01 22.88
N LEU A 77 3.70 -4.72 22.00
CA LEU A 77 3.36 -4.79 20.58
C LEU A 77 2.58 -6.07 20.30
N LEU A 78 1.47 -5.94 19.58
CA LEU A 78 0.59 -7.08 19.26
C LEU A 78 0.52 -7.30 17.76
N TYR A 79 0.46 -8.56 17.34
CA TYR A 79 0.21 -8.97 15.95
C TYR A 79 1.14 -8.31 14.92
N GLN A 80 2.45 -8.23 15.21
CA GLN A 80 3.44 -7.56 14.36
C GLN A 80 3.58 -8.20 12.96
N ASP A 81 3.20 -9.45 12.81
CA ASP A 81 3.17 -10.24 11.58
C ASP A 81 1.92 -10.01 10.71
N THR A 82 0.94 -9.24 11.20
CA THR A 82 -0.32 -9.01 10.48
C THR A 82 -0.21 -7.81 9.53
N ILE A 83 0.20 -8.08 8.32
CA ILE A 83 0.25 -7.09 7.23
C ILE A 83 -0.78 -7.46 6.17
N GLN A 84 -1.60 -6.50 5.74
CA GLN A 84 -2.52 -6.68 4.63
C GLN A 84 -1.86 -6.28 3.32
N TYR A 85 -1.88 -7.21 2.37
CA TYR A 85 -1.53 -6.93 0.98
C TYR A 85 -2.78 -6.55 0.19
N HIS A 86 -2.70 -5.43 -0.54
CA HIS A 86 -3.71 -5.11 -1.53
C HIS A 86 -3.40 -5.90 -2.81
N PRO A 87 -4.33 -6.65 -3.39
CA PRO A 87 -4.04 -7.55 -4.51
C PRO A 87 -3.63 -6.79 -5.78
N THR A 88 -4.10 -5.56 -5.96
CA THR A 88 -3.91 -4.79 -7.19
C THR A 88 -3.06 -3.54 -6.96
N GLY A 89 -1.75 -3.71 -6.83
CA GLY A 89 -0.76 -2.65 -7.05
C GLY A 89 -0.33 -2.64 -8.51
N VAL A 90 0.09 -1.50 -9.04
CA VAL A 90 0.63 -1.40 -10.41
C VAL A 90 1.90 -2.21 -10.52
N ALA A 91 1.96 -3.19 -11.45
CA ALA A 91 3.17 -3.92 -11.79
C ALA A 91 3.91 -3.28 -12.97
N TYR A 92 3.20 -2.60 -13.85
CA TYR A 92 3.72 -1.85 -15.01
C TYR A 92 2.78 -0.70 -15.37
N PRO A 93 3.27 0.49 -15.73
CA PRO A 93 4.66 0.84 -16.02
C PRO A 93 5.51 1.10 -14.75
N SER A 94 6.84 1.01 -14.89
CA SER A 94 7.79 1.10 -13.77
C SER A 94 7.73 2.42 -13.01
N GLN A 95 7.36 3.52 -13.68
CA GLN A 95 7.28 4.87 -13.09
C GLN A 95 6.20 4.98 -11.99
N ILE A 96 5.20 4.14 -12.03
CA ILE A 96 4.13 4.09 -11.04
C ILE A 96 4.04 2.73 -10.34
N PHE A 97 5.12 1.96 -10.38
CA PHE A 97 5.21 0.65 -9.73
C PHE A 97 4.79 0.72 -8.26
N GLY A 98 3.91 -0.18 -7.86
CA GLY A 98 3.37 -0.25 -6.51
C GLY A 98 2.23 0.73 -6.20
N ALA A 99 1.92 1.69 -7.09
CA ALA A 99 0.78 2.56 -6.90
C ALA A 99 -0.52 1.76 -6.80
N LEU A 100 -1.46 2.25 -5.99
CA LEU A 100 -2.70 1.54 -5.73
C LEU A 100 -3.63 1.57 -6.95
N VAL A 101 -3.98 0.41 -7.47
CA VAL A 101 -5.15 0.23 -8.34
C VAL A 101 -6.35 -0.07 -7.45
N THR A 102 -7.25 0.90 -7.34
CA THR A 102 -8.39 0.81 -6.42
C THR A 102 -9.24 -0.45 -6.63
N GLU A 103 -9.73 -1.02 -5.55
CA GLU A 103 -10.63 -2.19 -5.57
C GLU A 103 -11.88 -1.98 -6.43
N LYS A 104 -12.29 -0.72 -6.61
CA LYS A 104 -13.41 -0.35 -7.47
C LYS A 104 -13.25 -0.85 -8.92
N VAL A 105 -12.03 -1.00 -9.41
CA VAL A 105 -11.75 -1.55 -10.75
C VAL A 105 -12.30 -2.97 -10.85
N ARG A 106 -12.02 -3.83 -9.86
CA ARG A 106 -12.57 -5.20 -9.80
C ARG A 106 -14.08 -5.22 -9.59
N SER A 107 -14.60 -4.33 -8.74
CA SER A 107 -16.05 -4.24 -8.48
C SER A 107 -16.87 -3.73 -9.69
N LEU A 108 -16.21 -3.11 -10.66
CA LEU A 108 -16.83 -2.72 -11.93
C LEU A 108 -16.78 -3.84 -12.99
N GLY A 109 -16.15 -4.98 -12.68
CA GLY A 109 -16.15 -6.16 -13.55
C GLY A 109 -14.82 -6.55 -14.14
N ALA A 110 -13.71 -5.86 -13.80
CA ALA A 110 -12.38 -6.28 -14.25
C ALA A 110 -11.98 -7.60 -13.61
N MET A 111 -11.50 -8.55 -14.40
CA MET A 111 -11.10 -9.89 -13.98
C MET A 111 -9.59 -10.05 -13.90
N LEU A 112 -9.13 -10.86 -12.94
CA LEU A 112 -7.72 -11.28 -12.84
C LEU A 112 -7.48 -12.41 -13.84
N VAL A 113 -6.53 -12.20 -14.75
CA VAL A 113 -6.23 -13.11 -15.86
C VAL A 113 -4.72 -13.38 -15.89
N ASN A 114 -4.32 -14.64 -16.04
CA ASN A 114 -2.92 -15.00 -16.16
C ASN A 114 -2.39 -14.74 -17.59
N LYS A 115 -1.09 -15.04 -17.84
CA LYS A 115 -0.50 -14.84 -19.16
C LYS A 115 -1.11 -15.69 -20.28
N ASP A 116 -1.76 -16.80 -19.93
CA ASP A 116 -2.39 -17.73 -20.87
C ASP A 116 -3.83 -17.32 -21.21
N GLY A 117 -4.33 -16.21 -20.61
CA GLY A 117 -5.69 -15.72 -20.83
C GLY A 117 -6.74 -16.36 -19.94
N GLU A 118 -6.35 -17.13 -18.92
CA GLU A 118 -7.25 -17.83 -18.02
C GLU A 118 -7.59 -16.98 -16.79
N ALA A 119 -8.87 -16.85 -16.47
CA ALA A 119 -9.33 -16.30 -15.19
C ALA A 119 -9.18 -17.38 -14.10
N TYR A 120 -8.49 -17.05 -13.01
CA TYR A 120 -8.12 -18.02 -11.98
C TYR A 120 -8.65 -17.67 -10.58
N ALA A 121 -9.28 -16.53 -10.42
CA ALA A 121 -9.88 -16.09 -9.15
C ALA A 121 -11.16 -15.31 -9.41
N HIS A 122 -12.11 -15.38 -8.48
CA HIS A 122 -13.31 -14.56 -8.55
C HIS A 122 -12.94 -13.07 -8.32
N PRO A 123 -13.45 -12.12 -9.12
CA PRO A 123 -13.04 -10.71 -9.04
C PRO A 123 -13.35 -10.05 -7.70
N LEU A 124 -14.34 -10.54 -6.95
CA LEU A 124 -14.76 -10.00 -5.65
C LEU A 124 -14.32 -10.86 -4.45
N GLU A 125 -13.32 -11.73 -4.63
CA GLU A 125 -12.70 -12.42 -3.51
C GLU A 125 -12.05 -11.43 -2.53
N THR A 126 -11.86 -11.88 -1.28
CA THR A 126 -11.17 -11.11 -0.25
C THR A 126 -9.74 -10.76 -0.68
N ARG A 127 -9.17 -9.72 -0.08
CA ARG A 127 -7.85 -9.21 -0.48
C ARG A 127 -6.73 -10.25 -0.31
N ASP A 128 -6.76 -11.00 0.77
CA ASP A 128 -5.81 -12.06 1.09
C ASP A 128 -5.89 -13.22 0.10
N VAL A 129 -7.10 -13.67 -0.24
CA VAL A 129 -7.32 -14.72 -1.24
C VAL A 129 -6.85 -14.26 -2.62
N SER A 130 -7.25 -13.06 -3.04
CA SER A 130 -6.83 -12.49 -4.34
C SER A 130 -5.31 -12.30 -4.42
N ALA A 131 -4.68 -11.74 -3.36
CA ALA A 131 -3.24 -11.52 -3.33
C ALA A 131 -2.47 -12.84 -3.37
N SER A 132 -2.90 -13.84 -2.58
CA SER A 132 -2.29 -15.18 -2.58
C SER A 132 -2.44 -15.89 -3.92
N ALA A 133 -3.58 -15.72 -4.60
CA ALA A 133 -3.79 -16.28 -5.93
C ALA A 133 -2.83 -15.67 -6.97
N ILE A 134 -2.67 -14.34 -6.98
CA ILE A 134 -1.73 -13.65 -7.87
C ILE A 134 -0.29 -14.12 -7.63
N ILE A 135 0.13 -14.18 -6.37
CA ILE A 135 1.49 -14.63 -6.01
C ILE A 135 1.73 -16.06 -6.52
N ARG A 136 0.76 -16.96 -6.33
CA ARG A 136 0.85 -18.35 -6.81
C ARG A 136 0.90 -18.45 -8.34
N GLU A 137 0.08 -17.69 -9.07
CA GLU A 137 0.14 -17.66 -10.53
C GLU A 137 1.51 -17.21 -11.04
N CYS A 138 2.06 -16.13 -10.46
CA CYS A 138 3.40 -15.66 -10.79
C CYS A 138 4.48 -16.69 -10.44
N ALA A 139 4.43 -17.31 -9.26
CA ALA A 139 5.38 -18.32 -8.81
C ALA A 139 5.35 -19.59 -9.68
N ASN A 140 4.19 -19.94 -10.20
CA ASN A 140 4.01 -21.08 -11.12
C ASN A 140 4.40 -20.76 -12.58
N GLY A 141 4.98 -19.58 -12.83
CA GLY A 141 5.39 -19.16 -14.16
C GLY A 141 4.24 -18.76 -15.09
N LYS A 142 3.04 -18.54 -14.55
CA LYS A 142 1.86 -18.04 -15.27
C LYS A 142 1.69 -16.51 -15.20
N GLY A 143 2.61 -15.82 -14.58
CA GLY A 143 2.69 -14.36 -14.58
C GLY A 143 3.29 -13.82 -15.89
N VAL A 144 3.11 -12.53 -16.11
CA VAL A 144 3.74 -11.76 -17.19
C VAL A 144 4.96 -11.06 -16.63
N ASP A 145 6.10 -11.24 -17.26
CA ASP A 145 7.36 -10.62 -16.82
C ASP A 145 7.35 -9.11 -17.06
N THR A 146 7.86 -8.37 -16.09
CA THR A 146 8.06 -6.92 -16.14
C THR A 146 9.50 -6.58 -15.73
N PRO A 147 9.99 -5.36 -15.99
CA PRO A 147 11.34 -4.97 -15.56
C PRO A 147 11.59 -5.05 -14.04
N LEU A 148 10.53 -5.01 -13.22
CA LEU A 148 10.60 -5.01 -11.76
C LEU A 148 10.04 -6.28 -11.10
N GLY A 149 9.83 -7.34 -11.88
CA GLY A 149 9.29 -8.61 -11.41
C GLY A 149 8.24 -9.17 -12.35
N SER A 150 7.26 -9.89 -11.83
CA SER A 150 6.14 -10.41 -12.61
C SER A 150 4.81 -9.83 -12.13
N GLY A 151 3.80 -9.87 -12.98
CA GLY A 151 2.45 -9.46 -12.66
C GLY A 151 1.42 -10.31 -13.38
N VAL A 152 0.15 -10.05 -13.11
CA VAL A 152 -0.97 -10.65 -13.83
C VAL A 152 -1.79 -9.55 -14.50
N TRP A 153 -2.55 -9.92 -15.52
CA TRP A 153 -3.45 -8.98 -16.15
C TRP A 153 -4.68 -8.73 -15.26
N LEU A 154 -5.08 -7.47 -15.19
CA LEU A 154 -6.39 -7.07 -14.75
C LEU A 154 -7.13 -6.59 -16.00
N ASP A 155 -8.13 -7.36 -16.44
CA ASP A 155 -8.87 -7.12 -17.68
C ASP A 155 -9.84 -5.95 -17.51
N THR A 156 -9.32 -4.75 -17.63
CA THR A 156 -10.07 -3.50 -17.48
C THR A 156 -11.00 -3.18 -18.65
N PRO A 157 -10.72 -3.57 -19.93
CA PRO A 157 -11.70 -3.43 -21.03
C PRO A 157 -13.04 -4.10 -20.75
N MET A 158 -13.07 -5.18 -19.95
CA MET A 158 -14.32 -5.84 -19.55
C MET A 158 -15.30 -4.88 -18.86
N ILE A 159 -14.80 -3.83 -18.18
CA ILE A 159 -15.64 -2.81 -17.54
C ILE A 159 -16.49 -2.05 -18.57
N GLU A 160 -15.89 -1.70 -19.71
CA GLU A 160 -16.61 -1.03 -20.81
C GLU A 160 -17.65 -1.96 -21.48
N ILE A 161 -17.29 -3.27 -21.58
CA ILE A 161 -18.21 -4.28 -22.14
C ILE A 161 -19.44 -4.48 -21.24
N LEU A 162 -19.23 -4.59 -19.94
CA LEU A 162 -20.29 -4.84 -18.96
C LEU A 162 -21.11 -3.59 -18.62
N GLY A 163 -20.42 -2.46 -18.47
CA GLY A 163 -21.03 -1.21 -18.01
C GLY A 163 -21.45 -0.23 -19.13
N GLY A 164 -21.05 -0.52 -20.37
CA GLY A 164 -21.19 0.37 -21.53
C GLY A 164 -20.01 1.34 -21.67
N GLU A 165 -19.85 1.85 -22.87
CA GLU A 165 -18.79 2.80 -23.24
C GLU A 165 -18.81 4.04 -22.34
N GLY A 166 -17.62 4.46 -21.88
CA GLY A 166 -17.43 5.60 -20.99
C GLY A 166 -17.57 5.29 -19.49
N THR A 167 -17.80 4.04 -19.12
CA THR A 167 -17.93 3.64 -17.70
C THR A 167 -16.66 3.92 -16.91
N ILE A 168 -15.48 3.58 -17.44
CA ILE A 168 -14.19 3.83 -16.79
C ILE A 168 -13.97 5.34 -16.58
N GLU A 169 -14.21 6.14 -17.62
CA GLU A 169 -14.05 7.59 -17.55
C GLU A 169 -14.96 8.22 -16.50
N LYS A 170 -16.20 7.78 -16.40
CA LYS A 170 -17.19 8.30 -15.45
C LYS A 170 -16.96 7.81 -14.02
N ARG A 171 -16.60 6.55 -13.82
CA ARG A 171 -16.58 5.90 -12.51
C ARG A 171 -15.21 5.89 -11.82
N ILE A 172 -14.11 5.89 -12.59
CA ILE A 172 -12.73 5.83 -12.12
C ILE A 172 -11.77 6.75 -12.90
N PRO A 173 -12.13 8.04 -13.09
CA PRO A 173 -11.35 8.97 -13.93
C PRO A 173 -9.91 9.15 -13.48
N ALA A 174 -9.64 9.06 -12.17
CA ALA A 174 -8.28 9.18 -11.65
C ALA A 174 -7.39 8.01 -12.09
N MET A 175 -7.92 6.78 -12.12
CA MET A 175 -7.20 5.62 -12.63
C MET A 175 -6.91 5.75 -14.12
N LEU A 176 -7.91 6.15 -14.90
CA LEU A 176 -7.73 6.38 -16.34
C LEU A 176 -6.64 7.40 -16.61
N ARG A 177 -6.66 8.56 -15.93
CA ARG A 177 -5.62 9.59 -16.08
C ARG A 177 -4.23 9.09 -15.69
N MET A 178 -4.14 8.35 -14.59
CA MET A 178 -2.87 7.78 -14.13
C MET A 178 -2.21 6.94 -15.23
N TYR A 179 -2.95 6.06 -15.89
CA TYR A 179 -2.41 5.21 -16.95
C TYR A 179 -2.22 5.93 -18.29
N LEU A 180 -3.13 6.84 -18.66
CA LEU A 180 -2.99 7.64 -19.89
C LEU A 180 -1.73 8.50 -19.89
N ASN A 181 -1.27 9.00 -18.74
CA ASN A 181 -0.02 9.75 -18.62
C ASN A 181 1.22 8.94 -19.08
N TYR A 182 1.08 7.61 -19.15
CA TYR A 182 2.13 6.69 -19.62
C TYR A 182 1.75 5.97 -20.91
N GLY A 183 0.76 6.49 -21.64
CA GLY A 183 0.35 5.94 -22.94
C GLY A 183 -0.49 4.65 -22.86
N ILE A 184 -0.98 4.27 -21.69
CA ILE A 184 -1.80 3.07 -21.51
C ILE A 184 -3.26 3.48 -21.37
N ASP A 185 -4.07 3.11 -22.34
CA ASP A 185 -5.53 3.32 -22.30
C ASP A 185 -6.22 2.06 -21.74
N MET A 186 -6.48 2.06 -20.44
CA MET A 186 -7.08 0.94 -19.73
C MET A 186 -8.53 0.60 -20.18
N ARG A 187 -9.12 1.41 -21.06
CA ARG A 187 -10.42 1.10 -21.72
C ARG A 187 -10.24 0.11 -22.88
N LYS A 188 -9.02 0.03 -23.44
CA LYS A 188 -8.71 -0.73 -24.65
C LYS A 188 -7.79 -1.92 -24.40
N VAL A 189 -6.92 -1.81 -23.39
CA VAL A 189 -5.94 -2.84 -23.04
C VAL A 189 -5.97 -3.13 -21.55
N PRO A 190 -5.76 -4.39 -21.14
CA PRO A 190 -5.65 -4.74 -19.73
C PRO A 190 -4.41 -4.09 -19.10
N ILE A 191 -4.42 -3.93 -17.78
CA ILE A 191 -3.30 -3.40 -17.02
C ILE A 191 -2.63 -4.50 -16.21
N LEU A 192 -1.31 -4.37 -15.97
CA LEU A 192 -0.56 -5.32 -15.15
C LEU A 192 -0.59 -4.92 -13.68
N VAL A 193 -0.92 -5.89 -12.83
CA VAL A 193 -1.01 -5.71 -11.38
C VAL A 193 -0.25 -6.80 -10.63
N TYR A 194 0.23 -6.44 -9.43
CA TYR A 194 0.85 -7.36 -8.47
C TYR A 194 0.52 -6.89 -7.05
N PRO A 195 0.47 -7.77 -6.03
CA PRO A 195 0.17 -7.37 -4.66
C PRO A 195 1.13 -6.31 -4.12
N THR A 196 0.58 -5.37 -3.37
CA THR A 196 1.33 -4.29 -2.71
C THR A 196 1.01 -4.25 -1.23
N LEU A 197 1.99 -3.95 -0.39
CA LEU A 197 1.80 -3.70 1.04
C LEU A 197 0.84 -2.51 1.21
N HIS A 198 -0.18 -2.68 2.04
CA HIS A 198 -1.26 -1.71 2.14
C HIS A 198 -1.56 -1.27 3.56
N TYR A 199 -1.82 -2.20 4.46
CA TYR A 199 -2.05 -1.92 5.87
C TYR A 199 -1.16 -2.76 6.77
N GLN A 200 -0.73 -2.15 7.87
CA GLN A 200 -0.30 -2.87 9.05
C GLN A 200 -1.48 -2.94 10.03
N ASN A 201 -1.84 -4.14 10.48
CA ASN A 201 -2.97 -4.35 11.36
C ASN A 201 -2.52 -4.53 12.82
N GLY A 202 -1.25 -4.88 13.05
CA GLY A 202 -0.61 -5.00 14.35
C GLY A 202 0.16 -3.73 14.74
N GLY A 203 0.58 -3.65 15.98
CA GLY A 203 1.34 -2.54 16.54
C GLY A 203 1.20 -2.38 18.03
#